data_61c28e20923441b0bd53877e242abd74
#
_entry.id   61c28e20923441b0bd53877e242abd74
#
_cell.length_a   1.000
_cell.length_b   1.000
_cell.length_c   1.000
_cell.angle_alpha   90.00
_cell.angle_beta   90.00
_cell.angle_gamma   90.00
#
_symmetry.space_group_name_H-M   'P 1'
#
loop_
_entity.id
_entity.type
_entity.pdbx_description
1 polymer ?
#
loop_
_entity_poly.entity_id
_entity_poly.type
_entity_poly.pdbx_seq_one_letter_code
_entity_poly.pdbx_strand_id
1 'polypeptide(L)'
;MKQLQKLKVGGREYPCRVTMGAMVRFKRATGKDVSQLNQSDISELVQFIYCCVQSACKADDVVFDVDFETFADLLEPDSLNSFYAQMGDAEKKNDAEGSGVSIEELQGIALGCMGMSLNDFCRCTPSEFQTAWQAWHEWHENEQRGEWERLRMACLCMLQPYSKNTLSPHDVMQFPWEEEAKKPQEEISNEELKRRYREAKAAAGLK
;
A
#
# COMPACT_ATOMS: atom_id res chain seq x y z
N MET A 1 11.03 11.62 -9.11
CA MET A 1 10.53 10.84 -10.27
C MET A 1 11.23 9.49 -10.22
N LYS A 2 10.48 8.39 -9.91
CA LYS A 2 11.04 7.03 -10.02
C LYS A 2 11.36 6.79 -11.48
N GLN A 3 12.60 6.35 -11.78
CA GLN A 3 12.98 5.95 -13.14
C GLN A 3 12.01 4.86 -13.59
N LEU A 4 11.35 5.08 -14.74
CA LEU A 4 10.57 4.05 -15.41
C LEU A 4 11.52 2.92 -15.73
N GLN A 5 11.34 1.80 -15.05
CA GLN A 5 12.13 0.61 -15.29
C GLN A 5 11.77 0.07 -16.67
N LYS A 6 12.78 -0.15 -17.48
CA LYS A 6 12.64 -0.74 -18.80
C LYS A 6 13.27 -2.12 -18.82
N LEU A 7 12.61 -3.06 -19.46
CA LEU A 7 13.08 -4.41 -19.71
C LEU A 7 13.34 -4.59 -21.19
N LYS A 8 14.48 -5.18 -21.55
CA LYS A 8 14.77 -5.54 -22.94
C LYS A 8 14.21 -6.91 -23.26
N VAL A 9 13.42 -6.99 -24.34
CA VAL A 9 12.86 -8.22 -24.87
C VAL A 9 13.01 -8.20 -26.38
N GLY A 10 13.78 -9.14 -26.95
CA GLY A 10 14.01 -9.22 -28.38
C GLY A 10 14.58 -7.93 -28.99
N GLY A 11 15.47 -7.25 -28.27
CA GLY A 11 16.09 -6.00 -28.73
C GLY A 11 15.22 -4.74 -28.58
N ARG A 12 13.96 -4.85 -28.11
CA ARG A 12 13.07 -3.72 -27.81
C ARG A 12 12.98 -3.49 -26.31
N GLU A 13 12.85 -2.22 -25.91
CA GLU A 13 12.66 -1.84 -24.52
C GLU A 13 11.18 -1.64 -24.22
N TYR A 14 10.70 -2.31 -23.16
CA TYR A 14 9.33 -2.19 -22.68
C TYR A 14 9.31 -1.69 -21.24
N PRO A 15 8.31 -0.91 -20.82
CA PRO A 15 8.13 -0.56 -19.42
C PRO A 15 7.86 -1.83 -18.59
N CYS A 16 8.53 -1.94 -17.46
CA CYS A 16 8.34 -3.04 -16.52
C CYS A 16 8.26 -2.50 -15.12
N ARG A 17 7.16 -2.79 -14.43
CA ARG A 17 6.97 -2.45 -13.01
C ARG A 17 5.90 -3.34 -12.40
N VAL A 18 6.03 -3.59 -11.11
CA VAL A 18 4.99 -4.29 -10.36
C VAL A 18 3.80 -3.35 -10.17
N THR A 19 2.65 -3.75 -10.68
CA THR A 19 1.36 -3.05 -10.52
C THR A 19 0.34 -4.00 -9.90
N MET A 20 -0.74 -3.47 -9.33
CA MET A 20 -1.84 -4.30 -8.86
C MET A 20 -2.43 -5.15 -9.98
N GLY A 21 -2.48 -4.62 -11.21
CA GLY A 21 -2.89 -5.35 -12.40
C GLY A 21 -1.97 -6.51 -12.78
N ALA A 22 -0.66 -6.39 -12.55
CA ALA A 22 0.28 -7.49 -12.74
C ALA A 22 0.01 -8.63 -11.75
N MET A 23 -0.25 -8.29 -10.48
CA MET A 23 -0.58 -9.27 -9.43
C MET A 23 -1.89 -10.01 -9.74
N VAL A 24 -2.94 -9.30 -10.18
CA VAL A 24 -4.21 -9.91 -10.62
C VAL A 24 -4.01 -10.86 -11.80
N ARG A 25 -3.19 -10.46 -12.80
CA ARG A 25 -2.89 -11.31 -13.97
C ARG A 25 -2.12 -12.56 -13.56
N PHE A 26 -1.11 -12.40 -12.72
CA PHE A 26 -0.31 -13.51 -12.22
C PHE A 26 -1.19 -14.53 -11.49
N LYS A 27 -2.07 -14.09 -10.59
CA LYS A 27 -3.00 -14.98 -9.89
C LYS A 27 -3.96 -15.68 -10.83
N ARG A 28 -4.48 -14.99 -11.86
CA ARG A 28 -5.35 -15.62 -12.88
C ARG A 28 -4.62 -16.67 -13.70
N ALA A 29 -3.34 -16.45 -13.98
CA ALA A 29 -2.53 -17.38 -14.79
C ALA A 29 -2.06 -18.60 -13.99
N THR A 30 -1.72 -18.42 -12.71
CA THR A 30 -1.06 -19.46 -11.89
C THR A 30 -1.93 -20.00 -10.76
N GLY A 31 -3.01 -19.31 -10.38
CA GLY A 31 -3.81 -19.58 -9.17
C GLY A 31 -3.15 -19.16 -7.86
N LYS A 32 -1.93 -18.61 -7.88
CA LYS A 32 -1.15 -18.23 -6.70
C LYS A 32 -1.10 -16.72 -6.52
N ASP A 33 -1.10 -16.26 -5.26
CA ASP A 33 -0.76 -14.89 -4.95
C ASP A 33 0.74 -14.63 -5.11
N VAL A 34 1.13 -13.37 -5.36
CA VAL A 34 2.54 -12.98 -5.50
C VAL A 34 3.34 -13.25 -4.24
N SER A 35 2.71 -13.22 -3.05
CA SER A 35 3.32 -13.64 -1.79
C SER A 35 3.71 -15.12 -1.74
N GLN A 36 3.11 -15.95 -2.62
CA GLN A 36 3.39 -17.38 -2.75
C GLN A 36 4.36 -17.68 -3.90
N LEU A 37 4.89 -16.64 -4.56
CA LEU A 37 5.84 -16.78 -5.65
C LEU A 37 7.11 -17.49 -5.16
N ASN A 38 7.44 -18.63 -5.79
CA ASN A 38 8.70 -19.29 -5.52
C ASN A 38 9.81 -18.64 -6.36
N GLN A 39 10.63 -17.81 -5.72
CA GLN A 39 11.73 -17.12 -6.37
C GLN A 39 12.81 -18.07 -6.95
N SER A 40 12.82 -19.33 -6.51
CA SER A 40 13.72 -20.35 -7.06
C SER A 40 13.14 -21.05 -8.31
N ASP A 41 11.86 -20.85 -8.59
CA ASP A 41 11.21 -21.37 -9.80
C ASP A 41 11.25 -20.32 -10.92
N ILE A 42 12.16 -20.53 -11.85
CA ILE A 42 12.37 -19.63 -12.99
C ILE A 42 11.10 -19.47 -13.82
N SER A 43 10.29 -20.52 -13.98
CA SER A 43 9.07 -20.47 -14.77
C SER A 43 8.02 -19.54 -14.14
N GLU A 44 7.82 -19.65 -12.83
CA GLU A 44 6.90 -18.76 -12.10
C GLU A 44 7.39 -17.29 -12.14
N LEU A 45 8.71 -17.10 -12.04
CA LEU A 45 9.29 -15.78 -12.11
C LEU A 45 9.13 -15.13 -13.48
N VAL A 46 9.44 -15.85 -14.55
CA VAL A 46 9.26 -15.37 -15.94
C VAL A 46 7.80 -15.04 -16.18
N GLN A 47 6.86 -15.87 -15.67
CA GLN A 47 5.43 -15.60 -15.74
C GLN A 47 5.06 -14.31 -15.02
N PHE A 48 5.64 -14.06 -13.84
CA PHE A 48 5.38 -12.82 -13.12
C PHE A 48 5.94 -11.59 -13.83
N ILE A 49 7.18 -11.67 -14.36
CA ILE A 49 7.79 -10.59 -15.16
C ILE A 49 6.94 -10.28 -16.39
N TYR A 50 6.46 -11.30 -17.08
CA TYR A 50 5.56 -11.13 -18.22
C TYR A 50 4.29 -10.35 -17.84
N CYS A 51 3.66 -10.71 -16.71
CA CYS A 51 2.51 -9.98 -16.17
C CYS A 51 2.84 -8.52 -15.84
N CYS A 52 4.05 -8.26 -15.30
CA CYS A 52 4.53 -6.91 -14.99
C CYS A 52 4.70 -6.05 -16.24
N VAL A 53 5.34 -6.59 -17.29
CA VAL A 53 5.51 -5.89 -18.58
C VAL A 53 4.16 -5.65 -19.24
N GLN A 54 3.32 -6.67 -19.33
CA GLN A 54 2.00 -6.56 -19.96
C GLN A 54 1.12 -5.52 -19.24
N SER A 55 1.15 -5.49 -17.92
CA SER A 55 0.37 -4.52 -17.14
C SER A 55 0.94 -3.11 -17.24
N ALA A 56 2.27 -2.96 -17.21
CA ALA A 56 2.93 -1.67 -17.36
C ALA A 56 2.71 -1.08 -18.75
N CYS A 57 2.85 -1.89 -19.82
CA CYS A 57 2.57 -1.47 -21.18
C CYS A 57 1.13 -0.99 -21.35
N LYS A 58 0.15 -1.73 -20.77
CA LYS A 58 -1.25 -1.31 -20.80
C LYS A 58 -1.50 -0.01 -20.03
N ALA A 59 -0.79 0.20 -18.92
CA ALA A 59 -0.90 1.44 -18.15
C ALA A 59 -0.31 2.66 -18.85
N ASP A 60 0.72 2.47 -19.67
CA ASP A 60 1.44 3.52 -20.39
C ASP A 60 1.02 3.64 -21.86
N ASP A 61 -0.05 2.94 -22.27
CA ASP A 61 -0.57 2.89 -23.63
C ASP A 61 0.51 2.45 -24.67
N VAL A 62 1.44 1.58 -24.26
CA VAL A 62 2.46 0.97 -25.11
C VAL A 62 1.93 -0.33 -25.67
N VAL A 63 2.07 -0.51 -26.99
CA VAL A 63 1.69 -1.77 -27.67
C VAL A 63 2.66 -2.87 -27.28
N PHE A 64 2.13 -3.95 -26.67
CA PHE A 64 2.86 -5.15 -26.33
C PHE A 64 2.13 -6.35 -26.92
N ASP A 65 2.63 -6.82 -28.06
CA ASP A 65 2.06 -7.91 -28.85
C ASP A 65 3.04 -9.10 -28.89
N VAL A 66 3.48 -9.52 -27.72
CA VAL A 66 4.37 -10.66 -27.52
C VAL A 66 3.64 -11.65 -26.62
N ASP A 67 3.47 -12.88 -27.10
CA ASP A 67 2.92 -13.97 -26.30
C ASP A 67 3.94 -14.48 -25.27
N PHE A 68 3.47 -15.28 -24.30
CA PHE A 68 4.31 -15.72 -23.20
C PHE A 68 5.49 -16.60 -23.64
N GLU A 69 5.29 -17.52 -24.59
CA GLU A 69 6.35 -18.43 -25.06
C GLU A 69 7.45 -17.62 -25.76
N THR A 70 7.06 -16.76 -26.69
CA THR A 70 8.00 -15.85 -27.38
C THR A 70 8.71 -14.92 -26.40
N PHE A 71 8.00 -14.43 -25.38
CA PHE A 71 8.61 -13.59 -24.35
C PHE A 71 9.67 -14.35 -23.55
N ALA A 72 9.39 -15.58 -23.16
CA ALA A 72 10.32 -16.42 -22.40
C ALA A 72 11.61 -16.71 -23.21
N ASP A 73 11.47 -16.98 -24.52
CA ASP A 73 12.60 -17.23 -25.43
C ASP A 73 13.47 -15.97 -25.65
N LEU A 74 12.86 -14.79 -25.63
CA LEU A 74 13.54 -13.52 -25.93
C LEU A 74 14.05 -12.78 -24.68
N LEU A 75 13.78 -13.31 -23.48
CA LEU A 75 14.17 -12.67 -22.22
C LEU A 75 15.67 -12.88 -21.94
N GLU A 76 16.40 -11.77 -21.90
CA GLU A 76 17.85 -11.80 -21.63
C GLU A 76 18.12 -12.13 -20.15
N PRO A 77 19.13 -12.99 -19.82
CA PRO A 77 19.49 -13.32 -18.43
C PRO A 77 19.84 -12.11 -17.57
N ASP A 78 20.46 -11.08 -18.14
CA ASP A 78 20.80 -9.84 -17.43
C ASP A 78 19.55 -9.05 -17.02
N SER A 79 18.48 -9.15 -17.79
CA SER A 79 17.18 -8.57 -17.48
C SER A 79 16.52 -9.25 -16.29
N LEU A 80 16.65 -10.57 -16.18
CA LEU A 80 16.23 -11.34 -15.01
C LEU A 80 16.96 -10.89 -13.74
N ASN A 81 18.28 -10.80 -13.80
CA ASN A 81 19.11 -10.41 -12.67
C ASN A 81 18.80 -8.99 -12.18
N SER A 82 18.57 -8.06 -13.12
CA SER A 82 18.21 -6.68 -12.80
C SER A 82 16.83 -6.58 -12.11
N PHE A 83 15.87 -7.41 -12.51
CA PHE A 83 14.55 -7.48 -11.89
C PHE A 83 14.63 -8.08 -10.48
N TYR A 84 15.43 -9.14 -10.28
CA TYR A 84 15.67 -9.73 -8.95
C TYR A 84 16.28 -8.74 -7.97
N ALA A 85 17.29 -7.98 -8.36
CA ALA A 85 17.93 -7.00 -7.51
C ALA A 85 16.93 -5.96 -7.00
N GLN A 86 15.93 -5.62 -7.80
CA GLN A 86 14.93 -4.63 -7.45
C GLN A 86 13.79 -5.19 -6.58
N MET A 87 13.41 -6.46 -6.76
CA MET A 87 12.46 -7.12 -5.85
C MET A 87 13.04 -7.20 -4.44
N GLY A 88 14.31 -7.56 -4.29
CA GLY A 88 14.98 -7.61 -3.00
C GLY A 88 15.08 -6.26 -2.28
N ASP A 89 15.18 -5.15 -3.01
CA ASP A 89 15.16 -3.80 -2.44
C ASP A 89 13.75 -3.34 -2.05
N ALA A 90 12.72 -3.85 -2.72
CA ALA A 90 11.32 -3.57 -2.41
C ALA A 90 10.85 -4.35 -1.16
N GLU A 91 11.31 -5.59 -0.98
CA GLU A 91 11.01 -6.41 0.22
C GLU A 91 11.60 -5.78 1.49
N LYS A 92 12.83 -5.27 1.45
CA LYS A 92 13.46 -4.58 2.59
C LYS A 92 12.74 -3.30 3.04
N LYS A 93 11.88 -2.72 2.20
CA LYS A 93 11.06 -1.55 2.55
C LYS A 93 9.65 -1.92 3.02
N ASN A 94 9.22 -3.15 2.78
CA ASN A 94 7.89 -3.65 3.12
C ASN A 94 7.91 -4.68 4.26
N ASP A 95 8.91 -4.63 5.15
CA ASP A 95 8.96 -5.43 6.40
C ASP A 95 7.84 -5.10 7.42
N ALA A 96 6.82 -4.36 7.00
CA ALA A 96 5.55 -4.35 7.66
C ALA A 96 4.81 -5.63 7.26
N GLU A 97 4.90 -6.68 8.11
CA GLU A 97 4.06 -7.87 8.23
C GLU A 97 3.22 -8.13 6.97
N GLY A 98 3.62 -9.11 6.17
CA GLY A 98 2.80 -9.57 5.05
C GLY A 98 1.40 -9.87 5.59
N SER A 99 0.53 -8.89 5.55
CA SER A 99 -0.87 -9.12 5.83
C SER A 99 -1.30 -10.16 4.82
N GLY A 100 -1.77 -11.33 5.32
CA GLY A 100 -2.23 -12.44 4.47
C GLY A 100 -3.47 -12.09 3.64
N VAL A 101 -3.62 -10.82 3.26
CA VAL A 101 -4.71 -10.26 2.46
C VAL A 101 -4.48 -10.63 1.01
N SER A 102 -5.42 -11.32 0.42
CA SER A 102 -5.35 -11.74 -0.98
C SER A 102 -5.52 -10.54 -1.94
N ILE A 103 -5.02 -10.68 -3.16
CA ILE A 103 -5.19 -9.62 -4.18
C ILE A 103 -6.66 -9.36 -4.50
N GLU A 104 -7.54 -10.37 -4.37
CA GLU A 104 -8.97 -10.21 -4.55
C GLU A 104 -9.61 -9.37 -3.45
N GLU A 105 -9.16 -9.52 -2.20
CA GLU A 105 -9.63 -8.70 -1.08
C GLU A 105 -9.22 -7.25 -1.27
N LEU A 106 -7.96 -7.00 -1.68
CA LEU A 106 -7.49 -5.65 -2.01
C LEU A 106 -8.30 -5.03 -3.15
N GLN A 107 -8.62 -5.83 -4.18
CA GLN A 107 -9.48 -5.40 -5.27
C GLN A 107 -10.90 -5.09 -4.78
N GLY A 108 -11.44 -5.93 -3.88
CA GLY A 108 -12.75 -5.69 -3.26
C GLY A 108 -12.79 -4.38 -2.49
N ILE A 109 -11.76 -4.09 -1.69
CA ILE A 109 -11.64 -2.82 -0.96
C ILE A 109 -11.54 -1.63 -1.94
N ALA A 110 -10.69 -1.73 -2.96
CA ALA A 110 -10.51 -0.67 -3.95
C ALA A 110 -11.82 -0.31 -4.67
N LEU A 111 -12.51 -1.32 -5.20
CA LEU A 111 -13.71 -1.10 -6.01
C LEU A 111 -14.95 -0.86 -5.15
N GLY A 112 -15.11 -1.66 -4.08
CA GLY A 112 -16.32 -1.64 -3.25
C GLY A 112 -16.33 -0.52 -2.22
N CYS A 113 -15.20 -0.27 -1.57
CA CYS A 113 -15.13 0.70 -0.47
C CYS A 113 -14.60 2.05 -0.92
N MET A 114 -13.49 2.07 -1.67
CA MET A 114 -12.84 3.31 -2.11
C MET A 114 -13.46 3.92 -3.39
N GLY A 115 -14.30 3.16 -4.10
CA GLY A 115 -14.93 3.62 -5.35
C GLY A 115 -13.95 3.76 -6.52
N MET A 116 -12.80 3.09 -6.49
CA MET A 116 -11.85 3.08 -7.59
C MET A 116 -12.41 2.32 -8.80
N SER A 117 -12.07 2.76 -10.02
CA SER A 117 -12.32 1.93 -11.19
C SER A 117 -11.34 0.75 -11.23
N LEU A 118 -11.75 -0.36 -11.86
CA LEU A 118 -10.84 -1.50 -12.07
C LEU A 118 -9.58 -1.09 -12.85
N ASN A 119 -9.72 -0.15 -13.79
CA ASN A 119 -8.59 0.32 -14.56
C ASN A 119 -7.59 1.10 -13.69
N ASP A 120 -8.07 2.00 -12.83
CA ASP A 120 -7.22 2.77 -11.92
C ASP A 120 -6.51 1.85 -10.93
N PHE A 121 -7.25 0.90 -10.32
CA PHE A 121 -6.65 -0.12 -9.46
C PHE A 121 -5.54 -0.90 -10.17
N CYS A 122 -5.77 -1.38 -11.39
CA CYS A 122 -4.78 -2.14 -12.15
C CYS A 122 -3.54 -1.32 -12.54
N ARG A 123 -3.65 0.00 -12.67
CA ARG A 123 -2.54 0.91 -13.02
C ARG A 123 -1.66 1.26 -11.81
N CYS A 124 -2.22 1.23 -10.60
CA CYS A 124 -1.48 1.54 -9.37
C CYS A 124 -0.37 0.53 -9.11
N THR A 125 0.74 1.02 -8.61
CA THR A 125 1.74 0.19 -7.91
C THR A 125 1.24 -0.16 -6.51
N PRO A 126 1.76 -1.22 -5.85
CA PRO A 126 1.39 -1.54 -4.47
C PRO A 126 1.57 -0.37 -3.51
N SER A 127 2.66 0.41 -3.65
CA SER A 127 2.92 1.57 -2.79
C SER A 127 1.93 2.72 -3.02
N GLU A 128 1.51 2.96 -4.26
CA GLU A 128 0.50 3.99 -4.57
C GLU A 128 -0.87 3.56 -4.03
N PHE A 129 -1.23 2.30 -4.19
CA PHE A 129 -2.45 1.76 -3.62
C PHE A 129 -2.46 1.85 -2.09
N GLN A 130 -1.35 1.46 -1.43
CA GLN A 130 -1.19 1.57 0.02
C GLN A 130 -1.41 3.00 0.52
N THR A 131 -0.82 3.98 -0.17
CA THR A 131 -0.98 5.40 0.18
C THR A 131 -2.43 5.85 0.03
N ALA A 132 -3.09 5.47 -1.06
CA ALA A 132 -4.49 5.80 -1.30
C ALA A 132 -5.42 5.14 -0.26
N TRP A 133 -5.16 3.88 0.07
CA TRP A 133 -5.90 3.15 1.09
C TRP A 133 -5.75 3.77 2.47
N GLN A 134 -4.53 4.13 2.88
CA GLN A 134 -4.29 4.79 4.17
C GLN A 134 -5.05 6.11 4.28
N ALA A 135 -4.96 6.96 3.26
CA ALA A 135 -5.67 8.24 3.25
C ALA A 135 -7.19 8.07 3.30
N TRP A 136 -7.73 7.09 2.56
CA TRP A 136 -9.15 6.76 2.59
C TRP A 136 -9.57 6.22 3.98
N HIS A 137 -8.77 5.33 4.56
CA HIS A 137 -9.04 4.71 5.86
C HIS A 137 -9.07 5.76 6.98
N GLU A 138 -8.06 6.64 7.04
CA GLU A 138 -8.00 7.74 8.01
C GLU A 138 -9.19 8.69 7.87
N TRP A 139 -9.55 9.03 6.61
CA TRP A 139 -10.71 9.88 6.37
C TRP A 139 -12.01 9.22 6.84
N HIS A 140 -12.21 7.96 6.51
CA HIS A 140 -13.42 7.20 6.87
C HIS A 140 -13.54 7.01 8.39
N GLU A 141 -12.44 6.69 9.07
CA GLU A 141 -12.42 6.62 10.54
C GLU A 141 -12.78 7.97 11.19
N ASN A 142 -12.22 9.05 10.68
CA ASN A 142 -12.51 10.39 11.21
C ASN A 142 -13.97 10.78 10.98
N GLU A 143 -14.56 10.40 9.85
CA GLU A 143 -15.98 10.63 9.57
C GLU A 143 -16.86 9.85 10.57
N GLN A 144 -16.59 8.55 10.74
CA GLN A 144 -17.30 7.71 11.71
C GLN A 144 -17.16 8.25 13.15
N ARG A 145 -15.96 8.64 13.57
CA ARG A 145 -15.74 9.26 14.89
C ARG A 145 -16.60 10.51 15.06
N GLY A 146 -16.65 11.35 14.04
CA GLY A 146 -17.47 12.55 14.05
C GLY A 146 -18.97 12.26 14.18
N GLU A 147 -19.47 11.18 13.58
CA GLU A 147 -20.88 10.74 13.73
C GLU A 147 -21.17 10.27 15.15
N TRP A 148 -20.31 9.44 15.73
CA TRP A 148 -20.44 8.98 17.10
C TRP A 148 -20.36 10.12 18.11
N GLU A 149 -19.49 11.11 17.90
CA GLU A 149 -19.40 12.30 18.73
C GLU A 149 -20.69 13.14 18.68
N ARG A 150 -21.27 13.32 17.49
CA ARG A 150 -22.56 14.01 17.35
C ARG A 150 -23.69 13.28 18.06
N LEU A 151 -23.73 11.94 17.94
CA LEU A 151 -24.71 11.11 18.63
C LEU A 151 -24.55 11.23 20.16
N ARG A 152 -23.33 11.16 20.68
CA ARG A 152 -23.04 11.34 22.11
C ARG A 152 -23.52 12.68 22.63
N MET A 153 -23.27 13.77 21.91
CA MET A 153 -23.76 15.09 22.27
C MET A 153 -25.28 15.18 22.24
N ALA A 154 -25.94 14.56 21.28
CA ALA A 154 -27.41 14.50 21.28
C ALA A 154 -27.95 13.73 22.49
N CYS A 155 -27.37 12.59 22.82
CA CYS A 155 -27.73 11.82 24.01
C CYS A 155 -27.48 12.62 25.29
N LEU A 156 -26.38 13.35 25.42
CA LEU A 156 -26.08 14.22 26.55
C LEU A 156 -27.18 15.27 26.75
N CYS A 157 -27.58 15.95 25.68
CA CYS A 157 -28.65 16.93 25.73
C CYS A 157 -30.00 16.34 26.17
N MET A 158 -30.29 15.11 25.73
CA MET A 158 -31.52 14.39 26.09
C MET A 158 -31.52 13.93 27.56
N LEU A 159 -30.38 13.50 28.09
CA LEU A 159 -30.26 12.92 29.41
C LEU A 159 -30.08 13.98 30.50
N GLN A 160 -29.47 15.12 30.20
CA GLN A 160 -29.18 16.19 31.15
C GLN A 160 -30.41 16.65 31.97
N PRO A 161 -31.63 16.84 31.39
CA PRO A 161 -32.80 17.26 32.15
C PRO A 161 -33.26 16.25 33.20
N TYR A 162 -32.88 14.99 33.02
CA TYR A 162 -33.30 13.88 33.94
C TYR A 162 -32.22 13.57 34.98
N SER A 163 -31.04 14.16 34.87
CA SER A 163 -29.94 13.98 35.84
C SER A 163 -29.93 15.07 36.88
N LYS A 164 -29.66 14.68 38.13
CA LYS A 164 -29.47 15.63 39.25
C LYS A 164 -28.13 16.36 39.18
N ASN A 165 -27.14 15.73 38.52
CA ASN A 165 -25.79 16.27 38.40
C ASN A 165 -25.53 16.68 36.92
N THR A 166 -24.58 17.59 36.73
CA THR A 166 -24.10 17.90 35.38
C THR A 166 -23.39 16.69 34.80
N LEU A 167 -23.91 16.18 33.68
CA LEU A 167 -23.30 15.07 32.94
C LEU A 167 -22.19 15.58 32.02
N SER A 168 -21.09 14.86 32.00
CA SER A 168 -20.05 15.03 31.01
C SER A 168 -20.28 14.09 29.79
N PRO A 169 -19.72 14.36 28.62
CA PRO A 169 -19.80 13.44 27.46
C PRO A 169 -19.32 12.03 27.80
N HIS A 170 -18.30 11.90 28.65
CA HIS A 170 -17.74 10.63 29.11
C HIS A 170 -18.72 9.80 29.96
N ASP A 171 -19.62 10.46 30.68
CA ASP A 171 -20.62 9.78 31.53
C ASP A 171 -21.72 9.14 30.67
N VAL A 172 -21.91 9.64 29.44
CA VAL A 172 -22.90 9.11 28.48
C VAL A 172 -22.36 7.95 27.70
N MET A 173 -21.14 8.10 27.14
CA MET A 173 -20.49 7.07 26.31
C MET A 173 -18.98 7.31 26.31
N GLN A 174 -18.22 6.21 26.46
CA GLN A 174 -16.76 6.23 26.38
C GLN A 174 -16.34 5.59 25.04
N PHE A 175 -15.41 6.23 24.35
CA PHE A 175 -14.92 5.72 23.07
C PHE A 175 -13.49 5.17 23.19
N PRO A 176 -13.15 4.09 22.47
CA PRO A 176 -11.82 3.48 22.52
C PRO A 176 -10.68 4.46 22.18
N TRP A 177 -10.91 5.36 21.23
CA TRP A 177 -9.91 6.36 20.81
C TRP A 177 -9.60 7.44 21.86
N GLU A 178 -10.45 7.61 22.87
CA GLU A 178 -10.18 8.53 23.98
C GLU A 178 -9.17 7.95 24.97
N GLU A 179 -9.09 6.63 25.10
CA GLU A 179 -8.08 5.95 25.91
C GLU A 179 -6.71 5.97 25.21
N GLU A 180 -6.68 5.87 23.88
CA GLU A 180 -5.46 6.00 23.10
C GLU A 180 -4.86 7.40 23.22
N ALA A 181 -5.70 8.44 23.22
CA ALA A 181 -5.27 9.82 23.41
C ALA A 181 -4.72 10.10 24.83
N LYS A 182 -5.09 9.28 25.82
CA LYS A 182 -4.58 9.38 27.21
C LYS A 182 -3.26 8.66 27.44
N LYS A 183 -2.79 7.82 26.49
CA LYS A 183 -1.43 7.29 26.56
C LYS A 183 -0.48 8.49 26.47
N PRO A 184 0.35 8.74 27.50
CA PRO A 184 1.26 9.88 27.44
C PRO A 184 2.11 9.70 26.19
N GLN A 185 2.03 10.64 25.25
CA GLN A 185 3.13 10.84 24.32
C GLN A 185 4.35 10.96 25.24
N GLU A 186 5.32 10.04 25.09
CA GLU A 186 6.59 10.17 25.80
C GLU A 186 7.03 11.62 25.61
N GLU A 187 6.95 12.43 26.67
CA GLU A 187 7.49 13.77 26.63
C GLU A 187 8.99 13.63 26.42
N ILE A 188 9.37 13.65 25.16
CA ILE A 188 10.76 13.64 24.77
C ILE A 188 11.37 14.87 25.45
N SER A 189 12.17 14.65 26.47
CA SER A 189 12.88 15.71 27.18
C SER A 189 13.53 16.67 26.16
N ASN A 190 13.47 17.97 26.45
CA ASN A 190 14.14 18.97 25.58
C ASN A 190 15.64 18.66 25.33
N GLU A 191 16.27 17.93 26.24
CA GLU A 191 17.65 17.47 26.09
C GLU A 191 17.78 16.34 25.09
N GLU A 192 16.83 15.40 25.11
CA GLU A 192 16.75 14.31 24.15
C GLU A 192 16.41 14.79 22.74
N LEU A 193 15.53 15.75 22.63
CA LEU A 193 15.17 16.41 21.36
C LEU A 193 16.40 17.14 20.76
N LYS A 194 17.19 17.84 21.60
CA LYS A 194 18.44 18.48 21.19
C LYS A 194 19.52 17.47 20.81
N ARG A 195 19.56 16.30 21.47
CA ARG A 195 20.47 15.21 21.11
C ARG A 195 20.12 14.64 19.73
N ARG A 196 18.86 14.23 19.51
CA ARG A 196 18.37 13.69 18.23
C ARG A 196 18.56 14.69 17.08
N TYR A 197 18.33 15.98 17.33
CA TYR A 197 18.57 17.04 16.36
C TYR A 197 20.06 17.15 15.98
N ARG A 198 20.97 17.10 16.97
CA ARG A 198 22.42 17.11 16.70
C ARG A 198 22.89 15.89 15.93
N GLU A 199 22.41 14.71 16.28
CA GLU A 199 22.68 13.46 15.58
C GLU A 199 22.18 13.49 14.13
N ALA A 200 20.94 13.94 13.91
CA ALA A 200 20.39 14.10 12.57
C ALA A 200 21.15 15.14 11.73
N LYS A 201 21.54 16.28 12.34
CA LYS A 201 22.33 17.30 11.68
C LYS A 201 23.73 16.80 11.30
N ALA A 202 24.37 16.02 12.17
CA ALA A 202 25.67 15.38 11.90
C ALA A 202 25.56 14.33 10.78
N ALA A 203 24.51 13.51 10.79
CA ALA A 203 24.25 12.50 9.75
C ALA A 203 23.95 13.13 8.38
N ALA A 204 23.32 14.31 8.36
CA ALA A 204 23.03 15.08 7.14
C ALA A 204 24.22 15.92 6.63
N GLY A 205 25.37 15.90 7.31
CA GLY A 205 26.56 16.68 6.92
C GLY A 205 26.39 18.20 6.99
N LEU A 206 25.34 18.68 7.68
CA LEU A 206 25.06 20.11 7.83
C LEU A 206 25.85 20.67 9.02
N LYS A 207 26.70 21.68 8.76
CA LYS A 207 27.45 22.43 9.79
C LYS A 207 26.55 23.45 10.48
#